data_de8223a6e77b7a2ffd663b3724a5cb58
#
_entry.id   de8223a6e77b7a2ffd663b3724a5cb58
#
_cell.length_a   1.000
_cell.length_b   1.000
_cell.length_c   1.000
_cell.angle_alpha   90.00
_cell.angle_beta   90.00
_cell.angle_gamma   90.00
#
_symmetry.space_group_name_H-M   'P 1'
#
loop_
_entity.id
_entity.type
_entity.pdbx_description
1 polymer ?
#
loop_
_entity_poly.entity_id
_entity_poly.type
_entity_poly.pdbx_seq_one_letter_code
_entity_poly.pdbx_strand_id
1 'polypeptide(L)'
;MKRIFPLICLSLLLAGTGYARTGRQQSAHKEKTGINLSLWKNLSTQRTDTVGSTFFNLGIFSAMNRLNGLGVNVLGAVTGRDMNGVQISGISNMVGGSMRGVQVAGITNINGNNLSGLSVSGLVGITGNHAWGMVFSGLANITGDNSNGMIVGGLLNITGEKTAGVQLSGLANISGGNFSGVTISGLLNVVGDDMKGLQISGLGNITGGTSAGVQLSPLNVAVRAKGLQIGLINYYKEKLDGFQLGLVNANPDTKVQMMFFGGNTTKLNLAARFKNKLFYTILGGGTHFLGFSDKFSGALFYRAGLELPVCKQLFISGDLGYQHVETFKNKDY
;
A
#
# COMPACT_ATOMS: atom_id res chain seq x y z
N MET A 1 4.25 2.66 16.63
CA MET A 1 3.63 3.38 15.49
C MET A 1 2.19 3.87 15.72
N LYS A 2 1.40 3.31 16.65
CA LYS A 2 -0.01 3.72 16.91
C LYS A 2 -0.23 5.15 17.46
N ARG A 3 0.81 5.89 17.83
CA ARG A 3 0.67 7.23 18.46
C ARG A 3 1.12 8.44 17.62
N ILE A 4 1.74 8.23 16.45
CA ILE A 4 2.24 9.33 15.60
C ILE A 4 1.21 9.75 14.54
N PHE A 5 0.37 8.81 14.11
CA PHE A 5 -0.66 9.03 13.10
C PHE A 5 -1.74 10.06 13.48
N PRO A 6 -2.30 10.07 14.73
CA PRO A 6 -3.27 11.08 15.12
C PRO A 6 -2.71 12.50 15.23
N LEU A 7 -1.38 12.66 15.44
CA LEU A 7 -0.80 14.00 15.57
C LEU A 7 -0.65 14.73 14.22
N ILE A 8 -0.34 14.03 13.14
CA ILE A 8 -0.23 14.64 11.80
C ILE A 8 -1.62 14.97 11.23
N CYS A 9 -2.62 14.11 11.45
CA CYS A 9 -4.00 14.44 11.13
C CYS A 9 -4.56 15.58 11.99
N LEU A 10 -4.17 15.65 13.26
CA LEU A 10 -4.62 16.69 14.18
C LEU A 10 -4.05 18.07 13.85
N SER A 11 -2.82 18.18 13.37
CA SER A 11 -2.21 19.45 12.98
C SER A 11 -2.80 20.04 11.69
N LEU A 12 -3.19 19.19 10.74
CA LEU A 12 -3.91 19.60 9.52
C LEU A 12 -5.39 19.91 9.78
N LEU A 13 -6.02 19.22 10.74
CA LEU A 13 -7.39 19.50 11.20
C LEU A 13 -7.48 20.77 12.06
N LEU A 14 -6.46 21.10 12.85
CA LEU A 14 -6.45 22.30 13.69
C LEU A 14 -6.37 23.61 12.90
N ALA A 15 -5.84 23.60 11.69
CA ALA A 15 -5.89 24.76 10.79
C ALA A 15 -7.30 25.01 10.21
N GLY A 16 -8.20 24.00 10.23
CA GLY A 16 -9.58 24.08 9.74
C GLY A 16 -10.66 24.16 10.84
N THR A 17 -10.35 23.80 12.07
CA THR A 17 -11.36 23.59 13.15
C THR A 17 -11.60 24.78 14.06
N GLY A 18 -11.09 25.96 13.73
CA GLY A 18 -11.39 27.17 14.51
C GLY A 18 -12.88 27.58 14.59
N TYR A 19 -13.80 26.76 14.07
CA TYR A 19 -15.23 27.12 13.96
C TYR A 19 -16.26 26.09 14.46
N ALA A 20 -15.87 25.08 15.19
CA ALA A 20 -16.83 24.10 15.69
C ALA A 20 -16.86 24.00 17.20
N ARG A 21 -17.29 25.08 17.88
CA ARG A 21 -17.74 24.97 19.28
C ARG A 21 -18.69 26.09 19.69
N THR A 22 -19.96 25.91 19.43
CA THR A 22 -21.03 26.39 20.32
C THR A 22 -22.23 25.46 20.23
N GLY A 23 -22.23 24.46 21.11
CA GLY A 23 -23.40 23.64 21.32
C GLY A 23 -24.51 24.48 21.97
N ARG A 24 -25.57 24.76 21.24
CA ARG A 24 -26.88 25.10 21.75
C ARG A 24 -27.86 24.09 21.17
N GLN A 25 -28.50 23.32 22.05
CA GLN A 25 -29.71 22.58 21.71
C GLN A 25 -30.72 23.54 21.09
N GLN A 26 -31.09 23.34 19.84
CA GLN A 26 -32.17 24.04 19.21
C GLN A 26 -33.25 23.06 18.77
N SER A 27 -34.46 23.38 19.18
CA SER A 27 -35.76 22.82 18.77
C SER A 27 -35.78 22.50 17.27
N ALA A 28 -36.50 21.44 16.89
CA ALA A 28 -36.70 20.99 15.50
C ALA A 28 -37.32 22.10 14.63
N HIS A 29 -36.49 22.99 14.15
CA HIS A 29 -36.85 23.93 13.09
C HIS A 29 -36.70 23.19 11.75
N LYS A 30 -37.80 23.20 10.96
CA LYS A 30 -37.82 22.66 9.58
C LYS A 30 -36.65 23.26 8.80
N GLU A 31 -35.70 22.44 8.40
CA GLU A 31 -34.51 22.87 7.67
C GLU A 31 -34.93 23.60 6.38
N LYS A 32 -34.59 24.87 6.26
CA LYS A 32 -34.84 25.65 5.03
C LYS A 32 -33.79 25.21 4.02
N THR A 33 -34.24 24.58 2.92
CA THR A 33 -33.41 24.25 1.77
C THR A 33 -33.39 25.41 0.80
N GLY A 34 -32.23 25.84 0.34
CA GLY A 34 -32.12 27.05 -0.48
C GLY A 34 -31.04 26.95 -1.57
N ILE A 35 -31.03 27.99 -2.39
CA ILE A 35 -30.02 28.27 -3.41
C ILE A 35 -28.97 29.18 -2.77
N ASN A 36 -27.70 28.86 -2.92
CA ASN A 36 -26.58 29.67 -2.48
C ASN A 36 -25.78 30.18 -3.67
N LEU A 37 -25.71 31.52 -3.80
CA LEU A 37 -24.82 32.19 -4.74
C LEU A 37 -23.74 32.89 -3.91
N SER A 38 -22.49 32.55 -4.10
CA SER A 38 -21.38 32.99 -3.27
C SER A 38 -20.22 33.51 -4.07
N LEU A 39 -19.86 34.77 -3.90
CA LEU A 39 -18.59 35.31 -4.40
C LEU A 39 -17.44 35.00 -3.43
N TRP A 40 -17.71 35.10 -2.11
CA TRP A 40 -16.75 34.84 -1.05
C TRP A 40 -17.46 34.34 0.19
N LYS A 41 -16.73 33.70 1.11
CA LYS A 41 -17.24 33.12 2.36
C LYS A 41 -18.32 33.97 3.08
N ASN A 42 -18.13 35.26 3.15
CA ASN A 42 -19.02 36.20 3.83
C ASN A 42 -19.93 36.98 2.89
N LEU A 43 -19.77 36.84 1.57
CA LEU A 43 -20.55 37.48 0.53
C LEU A 43 -21.35 36.42 -0.23
N SER A 44 -22.39 35.89 0.42
CA SER A 44 -23.24 34.84 -0.11
C SER A 44 -24.71 35.09 0.22
N THR A 45 -25.61 34.52 -0.58
CA THR A 45 -27.05 34.61 -0.37
C THR A 45 -27.56 33.82 0.81
N GLN A 46 -26.77 32.82 1.26
CA GLN A 46 -27.04 32.10 2.50
C GLN A 46 -25.93 32.36 3.52
N ARG A 47 -26.29 32.81 4.71
CA ARG A 47 -25.35 32.95 5.82
C ARG A 47 -24.99 31.58 6.37
N THR A 48 -23.72 31.37 6.69
CA THR A 48 -23.19 30.13 7.30
C THR A 48 -23.81 29.79 8.67
N ASP A 49 -24.41 30.79 9.35
CA ASP A 49 -25.02 30.64 10.68
C ASP A 49 -26.44 30.09 10.62
N THR A 50 -27.04 29.96 9.45
CA THR A 50 -28.39 29.40 9.33
C THR A 50 -28.34 27.88 9.33
N VAL A 51 -29.18 27.25 10.17
CA VAL A 51 -29.36 25.78 10.27
C VAL A 51 -30.08 25.25 9.03
N GLY A 52 -29.58 25.60 7.84
CA GLY A 52 -30.20 25.24 6.59
C GLY A 52 -29.35 24.29 5.74
N SER A 53 -29.99 23.59 4.82
CA SER A 53 -29.30 22.85 3.77
C SER A 53 -29.35 23.63 2.44
N THR A 54 -28.28 23.55 1.69
CA THR A 54 -28.17 24.11 0.34
C THR A 54 -28.47 23.01 -0.66
N PHE A 55 -29.42 23.24 -1.57
CA PHE A 55 -29.72 22.31 -2.65
C PHE A 55 -28.88 22.61 -3.90
N PHE A 56 -28.69 23.88 -4.20
CA PHE A 56 -27.87 24.32 -5.32
C PHE A 56 -26.90 25.40 -4.83
N ASN A 57 -25.64 25.23 -5.11
CA ASN A 57 -24.59 26.19 -4.80
C ASN A 57 -23.76 26.51 -6.03
N LEU A 58 -23.60 27.78 -6.34
CA LEU A 58 -22.71 28.29 -7.37
C LEU A 58 -21.86 29.41 -6.76
N GLY A 59 -20.55 29.32 -6.87
CA GLY A 59 -19.70 30.37 -6.30
C GLY A 59 -18.25 30.35 -6.72
N ILE A 60 -17.52 31.38 -6.31
CA ILE A 60 -16.07 31.39 -6.40
C ILE A 60 -15.46 30.62 -5.22
N PHE A 61 -15.76 31.08 -3.99
CA PHE A 61 -15.44 30.38 -2.77
C PHE A 61 -16.66 30.34 -1.86
N SER A 62 -17.21 29.18 -1.60
CA SER A 62 -18.46 29.01 -0.88
C SER A 62 -18.27 28.41 0.49
N ALA A 63 -19.03 28.88 1.47
CA ALA A 63 -19.16 28.23 2.76
C ALA A 63 -20.65 27.96 3.02
N MET A 64 -20.99 26.75 3.40
CA MET A 64 -22.36 26.32 3.66
C MET A 64 -22.39 25.32 4.83
N ASN A 65 -23.55 25.19 5.48
CA ASN A 65 -23.71 24.27 6.60
C ASN A 65 -23.83 22.81 6.10
N ARG A 66 -24.75 22.56 5.15
CA ARG A 66 -24.95 21.27 4.48
C ARG A 66 -25.18 21.48 2.98
N LEU A 67 -24.71 20.53 2.17
CA LEU A 67 -25.04 20.45 0.76
C LEU A 67 -25.88 19.20 0.51
N ASN A 68 -27.12 19.37 0.03
CA ASN A 68 -28.02 18.30 -0.39
C ASN A 68 -28.41 18.49 -1.86
N GLY A 69 -27.47 18.31 -2.78
CA GLY A 69 -27.69 18.51 -4.21
C GLY A 69 -26.41 18.83 -4.96
N LEU A 70 -26.37 19.92 -5.72
CA LEU A 70 -25.25 20.27 -6.59
C LEU A 70 -24.53 21.52 -6.09
N GLY A 71 -23.22 21.43 -5.94
CA GLY A 71 -22.32 22.55 -5.64
C GLY A 71 -21.23 22.69 -6.69
N VAL A 72 -21.11 23.84 -7.29
CA VAL A 72 -20.05 24.16 -8.26
C VAL A 72 -19.32 25.43 -7.82
N ASN A 73 -18.00 25.34 -7.72
CA ASN A 73 -17.16 26.44 -7.24
C ASN A 73 -15.90 26.59 -8.09
N VAL A 74 -15.50 27.83 -8.34
CA VAL A 74 -14.28 28.09 -9.11
C VAL A 74 -13.04 27.76 -8.31
N LEU A 75 -12.97 28.21 -7.06
CA LEU A 75 -11.84 27.95 -6.17
C LEU A 75 -12.13 26.80 -5.21
N GLY A 76 -13.11 26.95 -4.34
CA GLY A 76 -13.33 25.96 -3.33
C GLY A 76 -14.66 26.07 -2.61
N ALA A 77 -14.98 25.02 -1.88
CA ALA A 77 -16.17 24.97 -1.02
C ALA A 77 -15.85 24.37 0.36
N VAL A 78 -16.43 24.96 1.37
CA VAL A 78 -16.44 24.45 2.75
C VAL A 78 -17.87 24.10 3.12
N THR A 79 -18.12 22.83 3.40
CA THR A 79 -19.39 22.31 3.93
C THR A 79 -19.16 21.94 5.39
N GLY A 80 -19.76 22.66 6.33
CA GLY A 80 -19.50 22.51 7.77
C GLY A 80 -19.94 21.16 8.35
N ARG A 81 -20.98 20.55 7.79
CA ARG A 81 -21.50 19.23 8.18
C ARG A 81 -21.43 18.25 7.02
N ASP A 82 -22.58 17.70 6.63
CA ASP A 82 -22.65 16.63 5.65
C ASP A 82 -22.87 17.15 4.24
N MET A 83 -22.33 16.44 3.28
CA MET A 83 -22.53 16.65 1.86
C MET A 83 -23.20 15.43 1.25
N ASN A 84 -24.36 15.62 0.61
CA ASN A 84 -25.08 14.61 -0.14
C ASN A 84 -25.35 15.12 -1.57
N GLY A 85 -24.79 14.46 -2.57
CA GLY A 85 -24.97 14.84 -3.98
C GLY A 85 -23.64 15.03 -4.70
N VAL A 86 -23.47 16.17 -5.39
CA VAL A 86 -22.30 16.43 -6.24
C VAL A 86 -21.64 17.75 -5.83
N GLN A 87 -20.35 17.74 -5.59
CA GLN A 87 -19.57 18.93 -5.29
C GLN A 87 -18.32 18.99 -6.16
N ILE A 88 -18.20 20.06 -6.93
CA ILE A 88 -17.09 20.27 -7.86
C ILE A 88 -16.44 21.62 -7.54
N SER A 89 -15.14 21.62 -7.36
CA SER A 89 -14.35 22.82 -7.13
C SER A 89 -13.03 22.80 -7.90
N GLY A 90 -12.58 23.97 -8.35
CA GLY A 90 -11.32 24.08 -9.09
C GLY A 90 -10.09 23.76 -8.23
N ILE A 91 -10.10 24.11 -6.94
CA ILE A 91 -8.97 23.87 -6.04
C ILE A 91 -9.31 22.83 -4.97
N SER A 92 -10.28 23.13 -4.08
CA SER A 92 -10.51 22.25 -2.93
C SER A 92 -11.96 22.14 -2.51
N ASN A 93 -12.32 20.96 -1.99
CA ASN A 93 -13.55 20.73 -1.27
C ASN A 93 -13.21 20.28 0.17
N MET A 94 -13.87 20.89 1.13
CA MET A 94 -13.76 20.52 2.54
C MET A 94 -15.15 20.22 3.07
N VAL A 95 -15.35 19.03 3.61
CA VAL A 95 -16.57 18.57 4.27
C VAL A 95 -16.24 18.22 5.71
N GLY A 96 -16.79 18.95 6.67
CA GLY A 96 -16.52 18.72 8.11
C GLY A 96 -17.15 17.42 8.64
N GLY A 97 -18.26 16.99 8.06
CA GLY A 97 -18.94 15.73 8.36
C GLY A 97 -18.68 14.63 7.33
N SER A 98 -19.76 13.92 6.96
CA SER A 98 -19.71 12.83 6.00
C SER A 98 -20.09 13.30 4.60
N MET A 99 -19.39 12.75 3.62
CA MET A 99 -19.63 12.95 2.20
C MET A 99 -20.35 11.74 1.62
N ARG A 100 -21.44 11.95 0.88
CA ARG A 100 -22.15 10.92 0.10
C ARG A 100 -22.43 11.43 -1.32
N GLY A 101 -21.94 10.69 -2.30
CA GLY A 101 -22.12 11.03 -3.72
C GLY A 101 -20.81 11.26 -4.45
N VAL A 102 -20.64 12.41 -5.12
CA VAL A 102 -19.48 12.70 -5.97
C VAL A 102 -18.78 13.98 -5.51
N GLN A 103 -17.49 13.92 -5.32
CA GLN A 103 -16.65 15.06 -4.97
C GLN A 103 -15.46 15.15 -5.92
N VAL A 104 -15.29 16.30 -6.59
CA VAL A 104 -14.20 16.53 -7.53
C VAL A 104 -13.50 17.85 -7.19
N ALA A 105 -12.18 17.80 -7.03
CA ALA A 105 -11.36 19.00 -6.84
C ALA A 105 -10.06 18.91 -7.65
N GLY A 106 -9.59 20.07 -8.10
CA GLY A 106 -8.33 20.15 -8.84
C GLY A 106 -7.10 19.86 -7.97
N ILE A 107 -7.14 20.14 -6.66
CA ILE A 107 -6.02 19.86 -5.75
C ILE A 107 -6.41 18.88 -4.67
N THR A 108 -7.40 19.19 -3.82
CA THR A 108 -7.64 18.37 -2.63
C THR A 108 -9.11 18.22 -2.27
N ASN A 109 -9.49 17.01 -1.85
CA ASN A 109 -10.74 16.70 -1.18
C ASN A 109 -10.46 16.30 0.26
N ILE A 110 -11.12 16.95 1.21
CA ILE A 110 -11.00 16.66 2.65
C ILE A 110 -12.38 16.35 3.21
N ASN A 111 -12.52 15.17 3.79
CA ASN A 111 -13.74 14.73 4.48
C ASN A 111 -13.40 14.43 5.95
N GLY A 112 -14.03 15.14 6.88
CA GLY A 112 -13.74 15.01 8.30
C GLY A 112 -14.15 13.65 8.90
N ASN A 113 -15.25 13.08 8.38
CA ASN A 113 -15.71 11.76 8.82
C ASN A 113 -15.65 10.72 7.70
N ASN A 114 -16.81 10.32 7.17
CA ASN A 114 -16.92 9.23 6.23
C ASN A 114 -17.04 9.76 4.78
N LEU A 115 -16.48 9.00 3.85
CA LEU A 115 -16.70 9.15 2.43
C LEU A 115 -17.50 7.95 1.92
N SER A 116 -18.56 8.20 1.18
CA SER A 116 -19.35 7.16 0.51
C SER A 116 -19.67 7.58 -0.92
N GLY A 117 -19.04 6.96 -1.90
CA GLY A 117 -19.22 7.25 -3.31
C GLY A 117 -17.91 7.48 -4.06
N LEU A 118 -17.82 8.56 -4.85
CA LEU A 118 -16.65 8.88 -5.69
C LEU A 118 -15.98 10.17 -5.20
N SER A 119 -14.69 10.10 -4.95
CA SER A 119 -13.84 11.26 -4.68
C SER A 119 -12.69 11.30 -5.67
N VAL A 120 -12.54 12.42 -6.38
CA VAL A 120 -11.43 12.65 -7.31
C VAL A 120 -10.72 13.94 -6.94
N SER A 121 -9.43 13.86 -6.67
CA SER A 121 -8.58 15.02 -6.38
C SER A 121 -7.30 15.00 -7.21
N GLY A 122 -6.87 16.17 -7.68
CA GLY A 122 -5.66 16.27 -8.49
C GLY A 122 -4.39 15.89 -7.72
N LEU A 123 -4.33 16.17 -6.43
CA LEU A 123 -3.17 15.82 -5.61
C LEU A 123 -3.52 14.90 -4.43
N VAL A 124 -4.34 15.34 -3.48
CA VAL A 124 -4.52 14.61 -2.22
C VAL A 124 -5.99 14.46 -1.84
N GLY A 125 -6.39 13.24 -1.49
CA GLY A 125 -7.66 12.89 -0.87
C GLY A 125 -7.47 12.52 0.60
N ILE A 126 -8.21 13.16 1.50
CA ILE A 126 -8.16 12.88 2.95
C ILE A 126 -9.55 12.52 3.44
N THR A 127 -9.68 11.41 4.14
CA THR A 127 -10.90 10.96 4.81
C THR A 127 -10.57 10.64 6.26
N GLY A 128 -11.25 11.29 7.21
CA GLY A 128 -10.95 11.15 8.64
C GLY A 128 -11.19 9.75 9.17
N ASN A 129 -12.32 9.13 8.84
CA ASN A 129 -12.68 7.81 9.35
C ASN A 129 -12.75 6.78 8.21
N HIS A 130 -13.92 6.54 7.63
CA HIS A 130 -14.13 5.44 6.68
C HIS A 130 -14.30 5.95 5.25
N ALA A 131 -13.65 5.29 4.29
CA ALA A 131 -13.83 5.50 2.87
C ALA A 131 -14.50 4.28 2.22
N TRP A 132 -15.72 4.47 1.68
CA TRP A 132 -16.45 3.46 0.91
C TRP A 132 -16.71 3.93 -0.51
N GLY A 133 -16.22 3.19 -1.49
CA GLY A 133 -16.42 3.47 -2.90
C GLY A 133 -15.12 3.65 -3.66
N MET A 134 -15.01 4.71 -4.47
CA MET A 134 -13.84 4.94 -5.32
C MET A 134 -13.15 6.25 -4.93
N VAL A 135 -11.86 6.17 -4.68
CA VAL A 135 -11.03 7.34 -4.31
C VAL A 135 -9.83 7.41 -5.23
N PHE A 136 -9.72 8.52 -5.96
CA PHE A 136 -8.63 8.76 -6.89
C PHE A 136 -7.91 10.05 -6.51
N SER A 137 -6.59 9.99 -6.41
CA SER A 137 -5.74 11.17 -6.18
C SER A 137 -4.45 11.08 -6.97
N GLY A 138 -4.01 12.20 -7.51
CA GLY A 138 -2.77 12.26 -8.30
C GLY A 138 -1.50 11.96 -7.51
N LEU A 139 -1.48 12.24 -6.20
CA LEU A 139 -0.36 11.91 -5.33
C LEU A 139 -0.75 10.88 -4.24
N ALA A 140 -1.68 11.25 -3.36
CA ALA A 140 -1.91 10.42 -2.20
C ALA A 140 -3.37 10.37 -1.76
N ASN A 141 -3.80 9.19 -1.27
CA ASN A 141 -5.03 9.02 -0.49
C ASN A 141 -4.69 8.63 0.94
N ILE A 142 -5.33 9.31 1.89
CA ILE A 142 -5.14 9.06 3.33
C ILE A 142 -6.52 8.82 3.94
N THR A 143 -6.72 7.66 4.54
CA THR A 143 -7.92 7.30 5.28
C THR A 143 -7.55 6.97 6.71
N GLY A 144 -8.21 7.59 7.69
CA GLY A 144 -7.89 7.42 9.12
C GLY A 144 -8.14 6.01 9.62
N ASP A 145 -9.31 5.46 9.32
CA ASP A 145 -9.70 4.12 9.81
C ASP A 145 -9.75 3.09 8.67
N ASN A 146 -10.92 2.83 8.11
CA ASN A 146 -11.13 1.74 7.17
C ASN A 146 -11.38 2.23 5.74
N SER A 147 -10.88 1.45 4.79
CA SER A 147 -11.16 1.67 3.36
C SER A 147 -11.80 0.45 2.74
N ASN A 148 -12.86 0.67 1.95
CA ASN A 148 -13.55 -0.40 1.22
C ASN A 148 -13.91 0.06 -0.19
N GLY A 149 -13.42 -0.65 -1.20
CA GLY A 149 -13.64 -0.34 -2.60
C GLY A 149 -12.35 -0.19 -3.38
N MET A 150 -12.26 0.84 -4.23
CA MET A 150 -11.10 1.06 -5.10
C MET A 150 -10.39 2.37 -4.72
N ILE A 151 -9.13 2.27 -4.37
CA ILE A 151 -8.30 3.41 -3.99
C ILE A 151 -7.09 3.48 -4.90
N VAL A 152 -6.95 4.58 -5.61
CA VAL A 152 -5.86 4.81 -6.56
C VAL A 152 -5.14 6.10 -6.21
N GLY A 153 -3.90 5.99 -5.83
CA GLY A 153 -3.00 7.12 -5.59
C GLY A 153 -1.82 7.10 -6.55
N GLY A 154 -1.47 8.22 -7.12
CA GLY A 154 -0.30 8.28 -8.01
C GLY A 154 0.99 7.82 -7.32
N LEU A 155 1.17 8.16 -6.05
CA LEU A 155 2.32 7.71 -5.27
C LEU A 155 1.93 6.82 -4.09
N LEU A 156 0.98 7.25 -3.25
CA LEU A 156 0.72 6.62 -1.96
C LEU A 156 -0.76 6.39 -1.69
N ASN A 157 -1.08 5.24 -1.09
CA ASN A 157 -2.35 5.02 -0.39
C ASN A 157 -2.06 4.59 1.04
N ILE A 158 -2.66 5.28 2.01
CA ILE A 158 -2.49 5.01 3.43
C ILE A 158 -3.86 4.84 4.07
N THR A 159 -4.07 3.71 4.71
CA THR A 159 -5.27 3.40 5.50
C THR A 159 -4.83 3.03 6.92
N GLY A 160 -5.42 3.69 7.94
CA GLY A 160 -5.01 3.51 9.33
C GLY A 160 -5.31 2.13 9.89
N GLU A 161 -6.44 1.55 9.52
CA GLU A 161 -6.86 0.23 10.02
C GLU A 161 -7.06 -0.77 8.89
N LYS A 162 -8.31 -1.10 8.55
CA LYS A 162 -8.63 -2.20 7.62
C LYS A 162 -8.83 -1.69 6.20
N THR A 163 -8.34 -2.46 5.26
CA THR A 163 -8.60 -2.23 3.84
C THR A 163 -9.25 -3.46 3.21
N ALA A 164 -10.32 -3.22 2.43
CA ALA A 164 -10.94 -4.25 1.61
C ALA A 164 -11.16 -3.73 0.19
N GLY A 165 -10.81 -4.54 -0.82
CA GLY A 165 -10.97 -4.19 -2.23
C GLY A 165 -9.65 -4.05 -2.97
N VAL A 166 -9.48 -2.94 -3.73
CA VAL A 166 -8.33 -2.75 -4.61
C VAL A 166 -7.57 -1.49 -4.21
N GLN A 167 -6.27 -1.62 -3.98
CA GLN A 167 -5.36 -0.49 -3.80
C GLN A 167 -4.28 -0.48 -4.89
N LEU A 168 -4.14 0.64 -5.59
CA LEU A 168 -3.11 0.84 -6.62
C LEU A 168 -2.33 2.10 -6.34
N SER A 169 -1.01 2.02 -6.38
CA SER A 169 -0.13 3.18 -6.22
C SER A 169 1.19 3.05 -6.98
N GLY A 170 1.79 4.19 -7.32
CA GLY A 170 3.11 4.22 -7.96
C GLY A 170 4.26 3.85 -7.03
N LEU A 171 4.18 4.19 -5.74
CA LEU A 171 5.24 3.86 -4.77
C LEU A 171 4.79 2.86 -3.71
N ALA A 172 3.81 3.20 -2.87
CA ALA A 172 3.47 2.34 -1.76
C ALA A 172 1.99 2.34 -1.39
N ASN A 173 1.49 1.15 -1.00
CA ASN A 173 0.22 0.98 -0.31
C ASN A 173 0.49 0.53 1.13
N ILE A 174 -0.12 1.23 2.09
CA ILE A 174 0.06 0.96 3.52
C ILE A 174 -1.31 0.78 4.15
N SER A 175 -1.54 -0.37 4.75
CA SER A 175 -2.72 -0.68 5.58
C SER A 175 -2.25 -1.00 6.99
N GLY A 176 -2.66 -0.20 7.97
CA GLY A 176 -2.22 -0.35 9.36
C GLY A 176 -2.74 -1.60 10.05
N GLY A 177 -3.91 -2.10 9.64
CA GLY A 177 -4.51 -3.35 10.12
C GLY A 177 -4.61 -4.40 9.02
N ASN A 178 -5.76 -5.09 8.97
CA ASN A 178 -5.99 -6.17 8.01
C ASN A 178 -6.21 -5.66 6.58
N PHE A 179 -5.75 -6.43 5.61
CA PHE A 179 -6.00 -6.21 4.20
C PHE A 179 -6.71 -7.41 3.56
N SER A 180 -7.75 -7.14 2.75
CA SER A 180 -8.42 -8.17 1.96
C SER A 180 -8.70 -7.69 0.53
N GLY A 181 -8.14 -8.36 -0.47
CA GLY A 181 -8.34 -8.03 -1.87
C GLY A 181 -7.04 -8.01 -2.68
N VAL A 182 -6.86 -6.97 -3.49
CA VAL A 182 -5.69 -6.81 -4.39
C VAL A 182 -4.96 -5.51 -4.09
N THR A 183 -3.67 -5.59 -3.80
CA THR A 183 -2.83 -4.40 -3.64
C THR A 183 -1.62 -4.48 -4.55
N ILE A 184 -1.44 -3.43 -5.36
CA ILE A 184 -0.35 -3.33 -6.33
C ILE A 184 0.35 -2.00 -6.15
N SER A 185 1.66 -2.03 -6.03
CA SER A 185 2.49 -0.84 -5.92
C SER A 185 3.79 -0.95 -6.72
N GLY A 186 4.35 0.18 -7.09
CA GLY A 186 5.64 0.20 -7.78
C GLY A 186 6.80 -0.26 -6.89
N LEU A 187 6.77 0.04 -5.57
CA LEU A 187 7.83 -0.36 -4.66
C LEU A 187 7.35 -1.26 -3.51
N LEU A 188 6.43 -0.81 -2.66
CA LEU A 188 6.15 -1.48 -1.39
C LEU A 188 4.65 -1.64 -1.12
N ASN A 189 4.24 -2.83 -0.69
CA ASN A 189 2.97 -3.02 0.01
C ASN A 189 3.24 -3.43 1.45
N VAL A 190 2.64 -2.71 2.39
CA VAL A 190 2.77 -2.96 3.83
C VAL A 190 1.41 -3.17 4.44
N VAL A 191 1.23 -4.30 5.09
CA VAL A 191 0.02 -4.65 5.85
C VAL A 191 0.44 -4.92 7.30
N GLY A 192 -0.14 -4.18 8.25
CA GLY A 192 0.24 -4.24 9.66
C GLY A 192 -0.15 -5.55 10.33
N ASP A 193 -1.32 -6.08 9.99
CA ASP A 193 -1.85 -7.33 10.55
C ASP A 193 -1.96 -8.43 9.46
N ASP A 194 -3.14 -9.03 9.30
CA ASP A 194 -3.34 -10.14 8.37
C ASP A 194 -3.68 -9.65 6.94
N MET A 195 -3.13 -10.34 5.96
CA MET A 195 -3.40 -10.12 4.55
C MET A 195 -4.13 -11.31 3.95
N LYS A 196 -5.19 -11.05 3.16
CA LYS A 196 -5.91 -12.06 2.39
C LYS A 196 -6.09 -11.58 0.95
N GLY A 197 -5.54 -12.34 -0.01
CA GLY A 197 -5.67 -12.04 -1.43
C GLY A 197 -4.32 -11.91 -2.14
N LEU A 198 -4.11 -10.82 -2.88
CA LEU A 198 -2.95 -10.65 -3.76
C LEU A 198 -2.17 -9.38 -3.41
N GLN A 199 -0.87 -9.52 -3.18
CA GLN A 199 0.10 -8.42 -3.07
C GLN A 199 1.13 -8.51 -4.19
N ILE A 200 1.27 -7.43 -4.97
CA ILE A 200 2.29 -7.31 -6.01
C ILE A 200 3.06 -6.01 -5.79
N SER A 201 4.38 -6.09 -5.77
CA SER A 201 5.22 -4.89 -5.70
C SER A 201 6.56 -5.09 -6.40
N GLY A 202 7.16 -3.97 -6.81
CA GLY A 202 8.45 -4.00 -7.49
C GLY A 202 9.65 -4.22 -6.57
N LEU A 203 9.50 -4.05 -5.23
CA LEU A 203 10.58 -4.24 -4.27
C LEU A 203 10.19 -5.17 -3.12
N GLY A 204 9.07 -4.92 -2.43
CA GLY A 204 8.74 -5.70 -1.24
C GLY A 204 7.28 -5.74 -0.84
N ASN A 205 6.81 -6.92 -0.43
CA ASN A 205 5.54 -7.14 0.24
C ASN A 205 5.80 -7.53 1.70
N ILE A 206 5.26 -6.78 2.63
CA ILE A 206 5.46 -6.98 4.07
C ILE A 206 4.11 -7.16 4.74
N THR A 207 3.94 -8.26 5.46
CA THR A 207 2.73 -8.57 6.24
C THR A 207 3.13 -8.83 7.69
N GLY A 208 2.63 -8.03 8.62
CA GLY A 208 2.91 -8.12 10.05
C GLY A 208 2.20 -9.29 10.76
N GLY A 209 1.27 -9.94 10.09
CA GLY A 209 0.54 -11.12 10.58
C GLY A 209 0.59 -12.29 9.59
N THR A 210 -0.57 -12.87 9.32
CA THR A 210 -0.71 -13.98 8.36
C THR A 210 -0.88 -13.45 6.95
N SER A 211 -0.03 -13.87 6.03
CA SER A 211 -0.24 -13.68 4.59
C SER A 211 -0.98 -14.88 4.03
N ALA A 212 -2.31 -14.73 3.82
CA ALA A 212 -3.17 -15.75 3.24
C ALA A 212 -3.51 -15.41 1.79
N GLY A 213 -2.74 -15.95 0.84
CA GLY A 213 -2.90 -15.68 -0.58
C GLY A 213 -1.58 -15.66 -1.31
N VAL A 214 -1.37 -14.68 -2.19
CA VAL A 214 -0.18 -14.59 -3.04
C VAL A 214 0.58 -13.31 -2.75
N GLN A 215 1.87 -13.42 -2.51
CA GLN A 215 2.83 -12.31 -2.49
C GLN A 215 3.81 -12.47 -3.65
N LEU A 216 3.86 -11.49 -4.53
CA LEU A 216 4.75 -11.45 -5.68
C LEU A 216 5.61 -10.18 -5.64
N SER A 217 6.88 -10.33 -5.31
CA SER A 217 7.87 -9.24 -5.29
C SER A 217 9.28 -9.80 -5.07
N PRO A 218 10.34 -9.04 -5.34
CA PRO A 218 11.70 -9.45 -4.98
C PRO A 218 11.87 -9.86 -3.52
N LEU A 219 11.23 -9.15 -2.58
CA LEU A 219 11.24 -9.45 -1.16
C LEU A 219 9.82 -9.67 -0.62
N ASN A 220 9.50 -10.87 -0.14
CA ASN A 220 8.24 -11.17 0.54
C ASN A 220 8.50 -11.54 1.99
N VAL A 221 7.81 -10.86 2.91
CA VAL A 221 7.94 -11.05 4.36
C VAL A 221 6.57 -11.23 4.99
N ALA A 222 6.41 -12.26 5.81
CA ALA A 222 5.23 -12.48 6.62
C ALA A 222 5.59 -13.07 7.99
N VAL A 223 4.76 -12.87 9.01
CA VAL A 223 4.91 -13.61 10.26
C VAL A 223 4.48 -15.05 10.06
N ARG A 224 3.33 -15.26 9.44
CA ARG A 224 2.86 -16.59 9.00
C ARG A 224 2.55 -16.54 7.51
N ALA A 225 3.14 -17.40 6.74
CA ALA A 225 2.87 -17.52 5.31
C ALA A 225 1.90 -18.68 5.06
N LYS A 226 0.68 -18.33 4.60
CA LYS A 226 -0.36 -19.29 4.22
C LYS A 226 -0.76 -19.02 2.78
N GLY A 227 -0.15 -19.74 1.86
CA GLY A 227 -0.35 -19.53 0.43
C GLY A 227 0.97 -19.53 -0.34
N LEU A 228 1.14 -18.59 -1.26
CA LEU A 228 2.27 -18.57 -2.19
C LEU A 228 3.09 -17.29 -2.03
N GLN A 229 4.39 -17.42 -1.82
CA GLN A 229 5.35 -16.33 -1.92
C GLN A 229 6.31 -16.58 -3.09
N ILE A 230 6.35 -15.66 -4.05
CA ILE A 230 7.22 -15.72 -5.21
C ILE A 230 8.13 -14.49 -5.20
N GLY A 231 9.45 -14.70 -5.18
CA GLY A 231 10.39 -13.60 -5.14
C GLY A 231 11.85 -14.04 -5.19
N LEU A 232 12.76 -13.11 -5.03
CA LEU A 232 14.17 -13.45 -4.83
C LEU A 232 14.39 -13.97 -3.40
N ILE A 233 13.82 -13.25 -2.43
CA ILE A 233 13.90 -13.59 -1.01
C ILE A 233 12.49 -13.70 -0.45
N ASN A 234 12.14 -14.86 0.10
CA ASN A 234 10.91 -15.09 0.82
C ASN A 234 11.22 -15.43 2.26
N TYR A 235 10.57 -14.73 3.20
CA TYR A 235 10.79 -14.91 4.63
C TYR A 235 9.48 -15.09 5.38
N TYR A 236 9.43 -16.07 6.27
CA TYR A 236 8.40 -16.17 7.29
C TYR A 236 9.02 -16.34 8.68
N LYS A 237 8.35 -15.79 9.70
CA LYS A 237 8.89 -15.81 11.07
C LYS A 237 8.48 -17.05 11.86
N GLU A 238 7.19 -17.42 11.81
CA GLU A 238 6.62 -18.45 12.69
C GLU A 238 6.22 -19.73 11.96
N LYS A 239 5.39 -19.63 10.91
CA LYS A 239 4.81 -20.79 10.25
C LYS A 239 4.67 -20.62 8.75
N LEU A 240 4.93 -21.69 8.02
CA LEU A 240 4.63 -21.84 6.60
C LEU A 240 3.58 -22.93 6.40
N ASP A 241 2.38 -22.54 5.95
CA ASP A 241 1.28 -23.41 5.49
C ASP A 241 1.04 -23.16 4.00
N GLY A 242 2.07 -23.18 3.18
CA GLY A 242 2.02 -22.86 1.77
C GLY A 242 3.34 -23.16 1.06
N PHE A 243 3.61 -22.43 0.00
CA PHE A 243 4.78 -22.64 -0.82
C PHE A 243 5.58 -21.35 -1.03
N GLN A 244 6.91 -21.46 -1.00
CA GLN A 244 7.83 -20.37 -1.30
C GLN A 244 8.66 -20.73 -2.54
N LEU A 245 8.66 -19.85 -3.53
CA LEU A 245 9.47 -19.96 -4.74
C LEU A 245 10.42 -18.75 -4.81
N GLY A 246 11.70 -18.98 -4.56
CA GLY A 246 12.70 -17.91 -4.57
C GLY A 246 14.12 -18.44 -4.47
N LEU A 247 15.08 -17.55 -4.73
CA LEU A 247 16.50 -17.86 -4.59
C LEU A 247 16.83 -18.19 -3.13
N VAL A 248 16.26 -17.44 -2.21
CA VAL A 248 16.40 -17.67 -0.77
C VAL A 248 15.01 -17.78 -0.15
N ASN A 249 14.69 -18.94 0.39
CA ASN A 249 13.50 -19.16 1.19
C ASN A 249 13.93 -19.40 2.63
N ALA A 250 13.63 -18.47 3.53
CA ALA A 250 14.20 -18.43 4.87
C ALA A 250 13.15 -18.29 5.98
N ASN A 251 13.56 -18.71 7.17
CA ASN A 251 12.88 -18.51 8.44
C ASN A 251 13.96 -18.41 9.54
N PRO A 252 13.61 -18.17 10.82
CA PRO A 252 14.59 -18.12 11.91
C PRO A 252 15.44 -19.39 12.10
N ASP A 253 14.89 -20.55 11.69
CA ASP A 253 15.58 -21.85 11.83
C ASP A 253 16.38 -22.23 10.57
N THR A 254 16.42 -21.37 9.57
CA THR A 254 17.15 -21.62 8.32
C THR A 254 18.65 -21.76 8.60
N LYS A 255 19.20 -22.93 8.30
CA LYS A 255 20.63 -23.18 8.42
C LYS A 255 21.35 -22.67 7.18
N VAL A 256 22.27 -21.76 7.39
CA VAL A 256 23.16 -21.27 6.33
C VAL A 256 24.49 -22.04 6.41
N GLN A 257 24.85 -22.72 5.34
CA GLN A 257 26.07 -23.51 5.24
C GLN A 257 26.93 -22.99 4.09
N MET A 258 28.17 -22.65 4.38
CA MET A 258 29.15 -22.37 3.33
C MET A 258 29.66 -23.69 2.75
N MET A 259 29.71 -23.76 1.43
CA MET A 259 30.13 -24.92 0.69
C MET A 259 31.33 -24.58 -0.18
N PHE A 260 32.33 -25.43 -0.13
CA PHE A 260 33.50 -25.37 -1.00
C PHE A 260 33.67 -26.72 -1.67
N PHE A 261 33.64 -26.75 -3.00
CA PHE A 261 33.66 -28.00 -3.73
C PHE A 261 34.22 -27.86 -5.18
N GLY A 262 34.75 -28.96 -5.69
CA GLY A 262 35.15 -29.09 -7.07
C GLY A 262 34.09 -29.78 -7.93
N GLY A 263 34.10 -29.52 -9.23
CA GLY A 263 33.21 -30.16 -10.20
C GLY A 263 33.86 -30.29 -11.57
N ASN A 264 33.18 -31.01 -12.45
CA ASN A 264 33.66 -31.20 -13.83
C ASN A 264 33.53 -29.92 -14.67
N THR A 265 32.49 -29.14 -14.45
CA THR A 265 32.22 -27.91 -15.21
C THR A 265 33.02 -26.73 -14.65
N THR A 266 33.14 -26.62 -13.34
CA THR A 266 33.92 -25.61 -12.64
C THR A 266 34.81 -26.30 -11.60
N LYS A 267 36.12 -26.04 -11.66
CA LYS A 267 37.09 -26.70 -10.78
C LYS A 267 37.02 -26.25 -9.35
N LEU A 268 36.72 -24.99 -9.15
CA LEU A 268 36.60 -24.38 -7.84
C LEU A 268 35.23 -23.67 -7.70
N ASN A 269 34.48 -24.02 -6.67
CA ASN A 269 33.18 -23.45 -6.40
C ASN A 269 33.08 -23.02 -4.93
N LEU A 270 32.49 -21.85 -4.71
CA LEU A 270 32.10 -21.35 -3.41
C LEU A 270 30.58 -21.06 -3.44
N ALA A 271 29.85 -21.57 -2.46
CA ALA A 271 28.42 -21.42 -2.41
C ALA A 271 27.91 -21.25 -0.98
N ALA A 272 26.74 -20.61 -0.87
CA ALA A 272 25.94 -20.63 0.33
C ALA A 272 24.70 -21.53 0.13
N ARG A 273 24.50 -22.47 1.03
CA ARG A 273 23.33 -23.35 1.08
C ARG A 273 22.40 -22.88 2.17
N PHE A 274 21.17 -22.56 1.80
CA PHE A 274 20.09 -22.17 2.69
C PHE A 274 19.16 -23.36 2.88
N LYS A 275 19.25 -24.02 4.03
CA LYS A 275 18.45 -25.22 4.32
C LYS A 275 17.31 -24.89 5.28
N ASN A 276 16.10 -25.19 4.85
CA ASN A 276 14.89 -25.04 5.62
C ASN A 276 14.11 -26.36 5.67
N LYS A 277 14.29 -27.09 6.78
CA LYS A 277 13.76 -28.45 6.97
C LYS A 277 14.24 -29.41 5.86
N LEU A 278 13.33 -29.84 4.98
CA LEU A 278 13.62 -30.78 3.89
C LEU A 278 14.10 -30.06 2.62
N PHE A 279 13.76 -28.78 2.45
CA PHE A 279 14.12 -28.00 1.27
C PHE A 279 15.43 -27.25 1.48
N TYR A 280 16.20 -27.13 0.41
CA TYR A 280 17.34 -26.23 0.41
C TYR A 280 17.52 -25.56 -0.94
N THR A 281 18.14 -24.39 -0.90
CA THR A 281 18.62 -23.69 -2.09
C THR A 281 20.12 -23.45 -1.95
N ILE A 282 20.84 -23.51 -3.05
CA ILE A 282 22.28 -23.25 -3.12
C ILE A 282 22.49 -22.13 -4.11
N LEU A 283 23.18 -21.10 -3.69
CA LEU A 283 23.59 -19.99 -4.51
C LEU A 283 25.11 -19.89 -4.45
N GLY A 284 25.76 -19.86 -5.60
CA GLY A 284 27.21 -19.84 -5.59
C GLY A 284 27.84 -19.40 -6.90
N GLY A 285 29.13 -19.25 -6.84
CA GLY A 285 29.97 -18.94 -7.97
C GLY A 285 31.15 -19.89 -8.06
N GLY A 286 31.77 -19.99 -9.23
CA GLY A 286 32.93 -20.84 -9.43
C GLY A 286 33.78 -20.39 -10.60
N THR A 287 34.91 -21.03 -10.74
CA THR A 287 35.81 -20.83 -11.87
C THR A 287 36.33 -22.14 -12.44
N HIS A 288 36.50 -22.22 -13.73
CA HIS A 288 37.12 -23.36 -14.41
C HIS A 288 38.62 -23.17 -14.60
N PHE A 289 39.06 -21.94 -14.89
CA PHE A 289 40.44 -21.57 -15.08
C PHE A 289 40.95 -20.77 -13.90
N LEU A 290 41.98 -21.27 -13.24
CA LEU A 290 42.67 -20.63 -12.12
C LEU A 290 43.87 -19.77 -12.55
N GLY A 291 44.19 -19.76 -13.86
CA GLY A 291 45.31 -18.98 -14.40
C GLY A 291 44.89 -17.56 -14.73
N PHE A 292 45.64 -16.59 -14.23
CA PHE A 292 45.36 -15.16 -14.41
C PHE A 292 45.97 -14.58 -15.71
N SER A 293 46.71 -15.38 -16.50
CA SER A 293 47.45 -14.84 -17.65
C SER A 293 46.68 -14.83 -18.96
N ASP A 294 45.95 -15.87 -19.31
CA ASP A 294 45.40 -15.98 -20.69
C ASP A 294 43.90 -16.22 -20.75
N LYS A 295 43.33 -16.83 -19.75
CA LYS A 295 41.90 -17.16 -19.71
C LYS A 295 41.39 -17.09 -18.29
N PHE A 296 40.29 -16.34 -18.08
CA PHE A 296 39.54 -16.33 -16.87
C PHE A 296 38.13 -16.84 -17.15
N SER A 297 37.57 -17.68 -16.26
CA SER A 297 36.17 -18.04 -16.36
C SER A 297 35.46 -17.77 -15.03
N GLY A 298 34.31 -17.11 -15.13
CA GLY A 298 33.39 -16.93 -14.05
C GLY A 298 32.14 -17.80 -14.22
N ALA A 299 31.67 -18.41 -13.18
CA ALA A 299 30.40 -19.14 -13.18
C ALA A 299 29.52 -18.68 -12.05
N LEU A 300 28.23 -18.57 -12.33
CA LEU A 300 27.18 -18.40 -11.32
C LEU A 300 26.24 -19.59 -11.43
N PHE A 301 25.82 -20.12 -10.30
CA PHE A 301 24.87 -21.22 -10.28
C PHE A 301 23.85 -21.06 -9.16
N TYR A 302 22.68 -21.56 -9.44
CA TYR A 302 21.57 -21.71 -8.51
C TYR A 302 21.07 -23.14 -8.56
N ARG A 303 20.84 -23.75 -7.39
CA ARG A 303 20.29 -25.10 -7.28
C ARG A 303 19.19 -25.11 -6.21
N ALA A 304 18.15 -25.86 -6.44
CA ALA A 304 17.10 -26.14 -5.46
C ALA A 304 16.98 -27.63 -5.26
N GLY A 305 16.85 -28.08 -4.04
CA GLY A 305 16.87 -29.50 -3.74
C GLY A 305 16.09 -29.88 -2.49
N LEU A 306 16.01 -31.19 -2.32
CA LEU A 306 15.41 -31.86 -1.19
C LEU A 306 16.47 -32.69 -0.48
N GLU A 307 16.41 -32.68 0.85
CA GLU A 307 17.24 -33.56 1.69
C GLU A 307 16.33 -34.33 2.64
N LEU A 308 16.28 -35.63 2.44
CA LEU A 308 15.49 -36.56 3.21
C LEU A 308 16.35 -37.25 4.27
N PRO A 309 16.00 -37.21 5.55
CA PRO A 309 16.70 -37.96 6.58
C PRO A 309 16.33 -39.46 6.45
N VAL A 310 17.33 -40.30 6.31
CA VAL A 310 17.17 -41.78 6.32
C VAL A 310 17.35 -42.33 7.74
N CYS A 311 18.34 -41.82 8.46
CA CYS A 311 18.56 -42.09 9.89
C CYS A 311 19.23 -40.87 10.53
N LYS A 312 19.52 -40.94 11.87
CA LYS A 312 20.03 -39.77 12.61
C LYS A 312 21.26 -39.08 12.02
N GLN A 313 22.06 -39.80 11.22
CA GLN A 313 23.31 -39.27 10.66
C GLN A 313 23.41 -39.41 9.13
N LEU A 314 22.43 -40.07 8.50
CA LEU A 314 22.41 -40.29 7.07
C LEU A 314 21.26 -39.56 6.40
N PHE A 315 21.60 -38.78 5.37
CA PHE A 315 20.67 -38.01 4.57
C PHE A 315 20.86 -38.36 3.09
N ILE A 316 19.78 -38.44 2.35
CA ILE A 316 19.80 -38.49 0.89
C ILE A 316 19.35 -37.14 0.38
N SER A 317 20.16 -36.48 -0.44
CA SER A 317 19.84 -35.21 -1.04
C SER A 317 19.93 -35.28 -2.55
N GLY A 318 19.01 -34.59 -3.23
CA GLY A 318 19.04 -34.38 -4.66
C GLY A 318 18.65 -32.93 -4.98
N ASP A 319 19.34 -32.34 -5.94
CA ASP A 319 19.06 -31.00 -6.40
C ASP A 319 19.05 -30.90 -7.92
N LEU A 320 18.28 -29.93 -8.41
CA LEU A 320 18.25 -29.48 -9.79
C LEU A 320 18.64 -28.01 -9.82
N GLY A 321 19.40 -27.62 -10.81
CA GLY A 321 19.83 -26.23 -10.89
C GLY A 321 20.31 -25.81 -12.27
N TYR A 322 20.58 -24.53 -12.37
CA TYR A 322 21.13 -23.88 -13.53
C TYR A 322 22.49 -23.31 -13.19
N GLN A 323 23.44 -23.47 -14.11
CA GLN A 323 24.76 -22.90 -14.00
C GLN A 323 25.09 -22.16 -15.32
N HIS A 324 25.45 -20.91 -15.19
CA HIS A 324 25.96 -20.09 -16.27
C HIS A 324 27.47 -19.94 -16.12
N VAL A 325 28.21 -20.25 -17.18
CA VAL A 325 29.68 -20.14 -17.21
C VAL A 325 30.07 -19.21 -18.34
N GLU A 326 30.80 -18.18 -18.02
CA GLU A 326 31.34 -17.23 -18.98
C GLU A 326 32.89 -17.29 -18.99
N THR A 327 33.49 -17.35 -20.16
CA THR A 327 34.95 -17.41 -20.31
C THR A 327 35.43 -16.16 -21.00
N PHE A 328 36.28 -15.43 -20.33
CA PHE A 328 36.95 -14.23 -20.85
C PHE A 328 38.33 -14.65 -21.36
N LYS A 329 38.63 -14.35 -22.66
CA LYS A 329 39.95 -14.48 -23.24
C LYS A 329 40.59 -13.10 -23.30
N ASN A 330 41.83 -13.00 -22.85
CA ASN A 330 42.61 -11.79 -23.10
C ASN A 330 42.85 -11.71 -24.61
N LYS A 331 42.42 -10.62 -25.24
CA LYS A 331 42.83 -10.30 -26.60
C LYS A 331 44.21 -9.66 -26.47
N ASP A 332 45.23 -10.38 -26.96
CA ASP A 332 46.54 -9.77 -27.21
C ASP A 332 46.32 -8.68 -28.28
N TYR A 333 46.60 -7.43 -27.91
CA TYR A 333 46.67 -6.29 -28.82
C TYR A 333 48.05 -6.28 -29.47
#